data_254ad8cc8023052ce4b33cf229be68d3
#
_entry.id   254ad8cc8023052ce4b33cf229be68d3
#
_cell.length_a   1.000
_cell.length_b   1.000
_cell.length_c   1.000
_cell.angle_alpha   90.00
_cell.angle_beta   90.00
_cell.angle_gamma   90.00
#
_symmetry.space_group_name_H-M   'P 1'
#
loop_
_entity.id
_entity.type
_entity.pdbx_description
1 polymer ?
#
loop_
_entity_poly.entity_id
_entity_poly.type
_entity_poly.pdbx_seq_one_letter_code
_entity_poly.pdbx_strand_id
1 'polypeptide(L)'
;MKRLIVCAAAAAAAMVGTEARASVTVIGGGLAEACSRAALTGKTEYRFEAACTQSIEQEQLNARDRAGTYVNRGVLRMRRLDFVAATKDFDQALKVKPDLGEAYVNRGAASIGQHRFADGLTDLNKGLQLGVEEPAKAYYNRALAFEGLDDIKSAYFDYQKALELSPDWSAPKQELARFHVERKD
;
A
#
# COMPACT_ATOMS: atom_id res chain seq x y z
N MET A 1 4.92 23.61 -27.68
CA MET A 1 4.84 22.66 -26.54
C MET A 1 3.59 21.81 -26.76
N LYS A 2 3.76 20.52 -27.04
CA LYS A 2 2.63 19.60 -27.23
C LYS A 2 1.92 19.40 -25.88
N ARG A 3 0.63 19.71 -25.81
CA ARG A 3 -0.17 19.52 -24.60
C ARG A 3 -0.77 18.12 -24.64
N LEU A 4 -0.50 17.34 -23.59
CA LEU A 4 -1.15 16.06 -23.39
C LEU A 4 -2.45 16.30 -22.60
N ILE A 5 -3.58 15.90 -23.16
CA ILE A 5 -4.86 15.87 -22.44
C ILE A 5 -5.09 14.41 -22.01
N VAL A 6 -5.26 14.22 -20.73
CA VAL A 6 -5.57 12.91 -20.15
C VAL A 6 -6.91 13.03 -19.46
N CYS A 7 -7.89 12.26 -19.91
CA CYS A 7 -9.23 12.19 -19.32
C CYS A 7 -9.47 10.74 -18.88
N ALA A 8 -10.08 10.54 -17.73
CA ALA A 8 -10.57 9.23 -17.32
C ALA A 8 -12.10 9.18 -17.46
N ALA A 9 -12.64 8.07 -17.90
CA ALA A 9 -14.07 7.81 -17.76
C ALA A 9 -14.41 7.76 -16.27
N ALA A 10 -15.59 8.31 -15.88
CA ALA A 10 -16.01 8.46 -14.49
C ALA A 10 -15.67 7.24 -13.63
N ALA A 11 -14.99 7.48 -12.53
CA ALA A 11 -14.48 6.44 -11.65
C ALA A 11 -15.64 5.61 -11.08
N ALA A 12 -15.65 4.33 -11.37
CA ALA A 12 -16.23 3.38 -10.45
C ALA A 12 -15.44 3.50 -9.13
N ALA A 13 -16.17 3.51 -8.00
CA ALA A 13 -15.60 3.65 -6.67
C ALA A 13 -14.26 2.92 -6.56
N ALA A 14 -13.21 3.66 -6.25
CA ALA A 14 -11.86 3.12 -6.13
C ALA A 14 -11.87 1.98 -5.12
N MET A 15 -11.98 0.75 -5.60
CA MET A 15 -11.65 -0.38 -4.77
C MET A 15 -10.16 -0.28 -4.52
N VAL A 16 -9.80 0.03 -3.28
CA VAL A 16 -8.42 -0.16 -2.82
C VAL A 16 -8.09 -1.61 -3.12
N GLY A 17 -7.41 -1.83 -4.24
CA GLY A 17 -7.12 -3.16 -4.73
C GLY A 17 -6.47 -3.97 -3.62
N THR A 18 -7.06 -5.11 -3.28
CA THR A 18 -6.56 -6.00 -2.22
C THR A 18 -5.12 -6.45 -2.49
N GLU A 19 -4.64 -6.22 -3.70
CA GLU A 19 -3.34 -6.66 -4.20
C GLU A 19 -2.19 -5.65 -4.02
N ALA A 20 -2.49 -4.38 -3.73
CA ALA A 20 -1.48 -3.31 -3.68
C ALA A 20 -0.87 -3.10 -2.28
N ARG A 21 -0.75 -4.14 -1.46
CA ARG A 21 -0.25 -4.06 -0.09
C ARG A 21 1.12 -4.67 0.02
N ALA A 22 2.07 -3.87 0.51
CA ALA A 22 3.43 -4.34 0.77
C ALA A 22 3.48 -4.99 2.16
N SER A 23 3.89 -6.26 2.23
CA SER A 23 4.17 -6.95 3.49
C SER A 23 5.67 -6.92 3.78
N VAL A 24 6.03 -7.03 5.06
CA VAL A 24 7.43 -7.03 5.48
C VAL A 24 7.84 -8.46 5.83
N THR A 25 8.92 -8.94 5.21
CA THR A 25 9.52 -10.21 5.59
C THR A 25 10.17 -10.09 6.96
N VAL A 26 9.70 -10.89 7.91
CA VAL A 26 10.30 -11.04 9.24
C VAL A 26 11.16 -12.29 9.21
N ILE A 27 12.45 -12.13 9.56
CA ILE A 27 13.42 -13.24 9.59
C ILE A 27 13.50 -13.73 11.03
N GLY A 28 13.03 -14.95 11.28
CA GLY A 28 13.04 -15.59 12.59
C GLY A 28 12.07 -16.75 12.62
N GLY A 29 12.11 -17.56 13.67
CA GLY A 29 11.12 -18.60 13.91
C GLY A 29 9.93 -18.07 14.73
N GLY A 30 8.89 -18.88 14.90
CA GLY A 30 7.80 -18.59 15.83
C GLY A 30 6.64 -17.81 15.26
N LEU A 31 6.02 -17.00 16.12
CA LEU A 31 4.77 -16.30 15.81
C LEU A 31 4.98 -15.14 14.83
N ALA A 32 6.12 -14.46 14.90
CA ALA A 32 6.46 -13.36 13.97
C ALA A 32 6.57 -13.88 12.53
N GLU A 33 7.21 -15.03 12.33
CA GLU A 33 7.29 -15.67 11.01
C GLU A 33 5.90 -16.10 10.51
N ALA A 34 5.08 -16.71 11.39
CA ALA A 34 3.72 -17.10 11.04
C ALA A 34 2.87 -15.90 10.63
N CYS A 35 3.00 -14.75 11.33
CA CYS A 35 2.38 -13.48 11.00
C CYS A 35 2.82 -12.98 9.62
N SER A 36 4.13 -12.95 9.36
CA SER A 36 4.71 -12.53 8.07
C SER A 36 4.21 -13.40 6.92
N ARG A 37 4.26 -14.71 7.09
CA ARG A 37 3.79 -15.67 6.08
C ARG A 37 2.31 -15.48 5.77
N ALA A 38 1.47 -15.23 6.77
CA ALA A 38 0.04 -14.96 6.57
C ALA A 38 -0.18 -13.65 5.78
N ALA A 39 0.58 -12.60 6.09
CA ALA A 39 0.52 -11.34 5.36
C ALA A 39 0.98 -11.50 3.91
N LEU A 40 2.03 -12.28 3.64
CA LEU A 40 2.51 -12.57 2.28
C LEU A 40 1.51 -13.40 1.46
N THR A 41 0.90 -14.42 2.07
CA THR A 41 0.06 -15.40 1.36
C THR A 41 -1.42 -15.03 1.24
N GLY A 42 -1.80 -13.79 1.51
CA GLY A 42 -3.17 -13.33 1.29
C GLY A 42 -4.20 -13.79 2.32
N LYS A 43 -3.77 -14.32 3.47
CA LYS A 43 -4.68 -14.80 4.51
C LYS A 43 -5.50 -13.67 5.12
N THR A 44 -6.74 -14.00 5.56
CA THR A 44 -7.69 -13.02 6.12
C THR A 44 -8.28 -13.46 7.46
N GLU A 45 -8.06 -14.71 7.87
CA GLU A 45 -8.65 -15.27 9.09
C GLU A 45 -8.05 -14.63 10.35
N TYR A 46 -8.88 -14.36 11.35
CA TYR A 46 -8.49 -13.73 12.63
C TYR A 46 -7.39 -14.45 13.40
N ARG A 47 -7.26 -15.78 13.24
CA ARG A 47 -6.18 -16.55 13.89
C ARG A 47 -4.79 -16.05 13.49
N PHE A 48 -4.61 -15.53 12.27
CA PHE A 48 -3.33 -15.00 11.81
C PHE A 48 -3.03 -13.63 12.42
N GLU A 49 -4.05 -12.79 12.62
CA GLU A 49 -3.91 -11.56 13.39
C GLU A 49 -3.56 -11.84 14.85
N ALA A 50 -4.16 -12.89 15.44
CA ALA A 50 -3.83 -13.32 16.79
C ALA A 50 -2.36 -13.73 16.91
N ALA A 51 -1.81 -14.44 15.92
CA ALA A 51 -0.38 -14.78 15.90
C ALA A 51 0.51 -13.53 15.87
N CYS A 52 0.16 -12.52 15.07
CA CYS A 52 0.87 -11.25 15.06
C CYS A 52 0.82 -10.54 16.43
N THR A 53 -0.35 -10.55 17.07
CA THR A 53 -0.56 -9.93 18.38
C THR A 53 0.27 -10.63 19.46
N GLN A 54 0.22 -11.96 19.52
CA GLN A 54 1.01 -12.74 20.44
C GLN A 54 2.52 -12.54 20.24
N SER A 55 2.97 -12.46 18.97
CA SER A 55 4.36 -12.18 18.67
C SER A 55 4.80 -10.82 19.24
N ILE A 56 4.02 -9.76 19.02
CA ILE A 56 4.30 -8.42 19.54
C ILE A 56 4.38 -8.39 21.07
N GLU A 57 3.53 -9.17 21.74
CA GLU A 57 3.38 -9.17 23.20
C GLU A 57 4.38 -10.10 23.91
N GLN A 58 4.74 -11.24 23.28
CA GLN A 58 5.42 -12.34 23.96
C GLN A 58 6.83 -12.61 23.43
N GLU A 59 7.15 -12.23 22.17
CA GLU A 59 8.45 -12.49 21.59
C GLU A 59 9.42 -11.32 21.80
N GLN A 60 10.69 -11.63 22.01
CA GLN A 60 11.77 -10.63 22.06
C GLN A 60 12.21 -10.27 20.64
N LEU A 61 11.44 -9.42 20.00
CA LEU A 61 11.72 -8.94 18.64
C LEU A 61 12.71 -7.78 18.68
N ASN A 62 13.68 -7.79 17.76
CA ASN A 62 14.45 -6.58 17.46
C ASN A 62 13.56 -5.49 16.83
N ALA A 63 14.07 -4.26 16.72
CA ALA A 63 13.27 -3.14 16.23
C ALA A 63 12.70 -3.37 14.81
N ARG A 64 13.48 -3.96 13.90
CA ARG A 64 13.06 -4.25 12.53
C ARG A 64 11.91 -5.26 12.52
N ASP A 65 12.06 -6.38 13.22
CA ASP A 65 11.07 -7.45 13.22
C ASP A 65 9.80 -7.02 13.96
N ARG A 66 9.92 -6.25 15.04
CA ARG A 66 8.77 -5.66 15.74
C ARG A 66 7.99 -4.70 14.83
N ALA A 67 8.67 -3.81 14.13
CA ALA A 67 8.04 -2.90 13.19
C ALA A 67 7.40 -3.67 12.02
N GLY A 68 8.10 -4.67 11.46
CA GLY A 68 7.58 -5.54 10.42
C GLY A 68 6.34 -6.32 10.86
N THR A 69 6.31 -6.82 12.12
CA THR A 69 5.15 -7.53 12.66
C THR A 69 3.93 -6.61 12.80
N TYR A 70 4.14 -5.35 13.23
CA TYR A 70 3.07 -4.34 13.19
C TYR A 70 2.56 -4.11 11.76
N VAL A 71 3.46 -3.92 10.78
CA VAL A 71 3.06 -3.75 9.37
C VAL A 71 2.24 -4.94 8.90
N ASN A 72 2.69 -6.17 9.15
CA ASN A 72 2.00 -7.39 8.73
C ASN A 72 0.61 -7.53 9.37
N ARG A 73 0.46 -7.19 10.67
CA ARG A 73 -0.85 -7.16 11.32
C ARG A 73 -1.77 -6.11 10.69
N GLY A 74 -1.25 -4.93 10.41
CA GLY A 74 -1.97 -3.88 9.69
C GLY A 74 -2.43 -4.33 8.30
N VAL A 75 -1.59 -5.05 7.54
CA VAL A 75 -1.94 -5.63 6.23
C VAL A 75 -3.09 -6.63 6.35
N LEU A 76 -3.08 -7.50 7.37
CA LEU A 76 -4.19 -8.44 7.62
C LEU A 76 -5.50 -7.69 7.93
N ARG A 77 -5.42 -6.60 8.73
CA ARG A 77 -6.57 -5.72 9.05
C ARG A 77 -7.11 -5.00 7.82
N MET A 78 -6.24 -4.46 6.98
CA MET A 78 -6.63 -3.84 5.72
C MET A 78 -7.40 -4.79 4.80
N ARG A 79 -7.02 -6.07 4.74
CA ARG A 79 -7.73 -7.07 3.93
C ARG A 79 -9.18 -7.29 4.39
N ARG A 80 -9.45 -7.03 5.64
CA ARG A 80 -10.81 -7.05 6.19
C ARG A 80 -11.47 -5.68 6.21
N LEU A 81 -10.87 -4.71 5.50
CA LEU A 81 -11.33 -3.32 5.41
C LEU A 81 -11.32 -2.56 6.75
N ASP A 82 -10.62 -3.08 7.78
CA ASP A 82 -10.43 -2.38 9.05
C ASP A 82 -9.25 -1.40 8.93
N PHE A 83 -9.47 -0.35 8.14
CA PHE A 83 -8.45 0.66 7.86
C PHE A 83 -8.03 1.45 9.10
N VAL A 84 -8.97 1.64 10.06
CA VAL A 84 -8.68 2.38 11.30
C VAL A 84 -7.71 1.60 12.17
N ALA A 85 -7.96 0.31 12.41
CA ALA A 85 -7.04 -0.51 13.18
C ALA A 85 -5.71 -0.73 12.45
N ALA A 86 -5.74 -0.85 11.11
CA ALA A 86 -4.53 -0.94 10.30
C ALA A 86 -3.65 0.32 10.44
N THR A 87 -4.24 1.52 10.35
CA THR A 87 -3.52 2.79 10.54
C THR A 87 -2.80 2.84 11.88
N LYS A 88 -3.47 2.40 12.96
CA LYS A 88 -2.85 2.33 14.30
C LYS A 88 -1.61 1.42 14.32
N ASP A 89 -1.66 0.30 13.61
CA ASP A 89 -0.51 -0.60 13.51
C ASP A 89 0.65 0.03 12.72
N PHE A 90 0.36 0.69 11.62
CA PHE A 90 1.41 1.39 10.85
C PHE A 90 2.02 2.54 11.65
N ASP A 91 1.22 3.25 12.45
CA ASP A 91 1.73 4.25 13.39
C ASP A 91 2.66 3.64 14.45
N GLN A 92 2.35 2.45 14.97
CA GLN A 92 3.26 1.75 15.90
C GLN A 92 4.54 1.29 15.19
N ALA A 93 4.43 0.78 13.97
CA ALA A 93 5.59 0.43 13.16
C ALA A 93 6.53 1.64 12.96
N LEU A 94 5.98 2.80 12.63
CA LEU A 94 6.74 4.04 12.41
C LEU A 94 7.30 4.65 13.71
N LYS A 95 6.68 4.41 14.87
CA LYS A 95 7.28 4.77 16.17
C LYS A 95 8.51 3.92 16.48
N VAL A 96 8.50 2.64 16.10
CA VAL A 96 9.60 1.71 16.31
C VAL A 96 10.72 1.93 15.28
N LYS A 97 10.33 2.14 14.00
CA LYS A 97 11.25 2.31 12.87
C LYS A 97 10.74 3.42 11.93
N PRO A 98 11.15 4.69 12.17
CA PRO A 98 10.66 5.86 11.42
C PRO A 98 11.05 5.90 9.94
N ASP A 99 12.01 5.10 9.52
CA ASP A 99 12.53 5.00 8.16
C ASP A 99 12.00 3.78 7.38
N LEU A 100 10.95 3.12 7.87
CA LEU A 100 10.35 1.95 7.22
C LEU A 100 9.38 2.39 6.10
N GLY A 101 9.86 2.38 4.85
CA GLY A 101 9.09 2.82 3.67
C GLY A 101 7.77 2.06 3.49
N GLU A 102 7.76 0.75 3.72
CA GLU A 102 6.57 -0.11 3.64
C GLU A 102 5.47 0.32 4.60
N ALA A 103 5.83 0.80 5.80
CA ALA A 103 4.85 1.28 6.76
C ALA A 103 4.16 2.57 6.27
N TYR A 104 4.91 3.48 5.65
CA TYR A 104 4.33 4.67 5.01
C TYR A 104 3.43 4.29 3.84
N VAL A 105 3.89 3.42 2.93
CA VAL A 105 3.07 2.99 1.77
C VAL A 105 1.76 2.36 2.23
N ASN A 106 1.79 1.49 3.22
CA ASN A 106 0.59 0.83 3.72
C ASN A 106 -0.33 1.78 4.51
N ARG A 107 0.23 2.73 5.27
CA ARG A 107 -0.57 3.77 5.94
C ARG A 107 -1.24 4.70 4.92
N GLY A 108 -0.53 5.06 3.86
CA GLY A 108 -1.06 5.78 2.72
C GLY A 108 -2.22 5.04 2.05
N ALA A 109 -2.06 3.74 1.79
CA ALA A 109 -3.13 2.90 1.24
C ALA A 109 -4.34 2.81 2.19
N ALA A 110 -4.12 2.70 3.51
CA ALA A 110 -5.20 2.72 4.50
C ALA A 110 -5.92 4.08 4.55
N SER A 111 -5.20 5.18 4.34
CA SER A 111 -5.78 6.53 4.25
C SER A 111 -6.65 6.68 3.01
N ILE A 112 -6.22 6.14 1.86
CA ILE A 112 -7.03 6.10 0.62
C ILE A 112 -8.31 5.29 0.86
N GLY A 113 -8.23 4.12 1.51
CA GLY A 113 -9.39 3.32 1.87
C GLY A 113 -10.39 4.04 2.80
N GLN A 114 -9.93 5.08 3.49
CA GLN A 114 -10.75 5.99 4.30
C GLN A 114 -11.12 7.29 3.56
N HIS A 115 -10.90 7.38 2.25
CA HIS A 115 -11.09 8.59 1.42
C HIS A 115 -10.26 9.81 1.86
N ARG A 116 -9.18 9.60 2.63
CA ARG A 116 -8.23 10.64 3.03
C ARG A 116 -7.07 10.71 2.02
N PHE A 117 -7.39 11.12 0.81
CA PHE A 117 -6.46 11.03 -0.33
C PHE A 117 -5.21 11.89 -0.17
N ALA A 118 -5.33 13.10 0.38
CA ALA A 118 -4.18 13.98 0.61
C ALA A 118 -3.19 13.42 1.64
N ASP A 119 -3.70 12.81 2.72
CA ASP A 119 -2.87 12.11 3.71
C ASP A 119 -2.19 10.90 3.06
N GLY A 120 -2.95 10.13 2.26
CA GLY A 120 -2.43 9.00 1.50
C GLY A 120 -1.29 9.40 0.57
N LEU A 121 -1.47 10.48 -0.20
CA LEU A 121 -0.45 11.01 -1.09
C LEU A 121 0.83 11.41 -0.36
N THR A 122 0.70 12.06 0.81
CA THR A 122 1.83 12.45 1.64
C THR A 122 2.66 11.23 2.08
N ASP A 123 1.98 10.21 2.60
CA ASP A 123 2.63 8.99 3.06
C ASP A 123 3.26 8.20 1.92
N LEU A 124 2.59 8.09 0.78
CA LEU A 124 3.12 7.38 -0.40
C LEU A 124 4.36 8.06 -0.97
N ASN A 125 4.38 9.40 -1.02
CA ASN A 125 5.57 10.14 -1.41
C ASN A 125 6.74 9.87 -0.44
N LYS A 126 6.46 9.84 0.87
CA LYS A 126 7.49 9.54 1.87
C LYS A 126 8.01 8.10 1.75
N GLY A 127 7.13 7.12 1.55
CA GLY A 127 7.51 5.72 1.35
C GLY A 127 8.39 5.54 0.11
N LEU A 128 8.00 6.13 -1.03
CA LEU A 128 8.80 6.09 -2.26
C LEU A 128 10.18 6.76 -2.10
N GLN A 129 10.24 7.87 -1.35
CA GLN A 129 11.51 8.55 -1.05
C GLN A 129 12.46 7.69 -0.20
N LEU A 130 11.92 6.95 0.76
CA LEU A 130 12.71 6.07 1.64
C LEU A 130 13.16 4.78 0.93
N GLY A 131 12.50 4.42 -0.17
CA GLY A 131 12.68 3.17 -0.87
C GLY A 131 11.83 2.04 -0.27
N VAL A 132 11.26 1.22 -1.14
CA VAL A 132 10.42 0.07 -0.79
C VAL A 132 10.75 -1.12 -1.68
N GLU A 133 10.54 -2.33 -1.20
CA GLU A 133 10.81 -3.56 -1.97
C GLU A 133 9.90 -3.68 -3.19
N GLU A 134 8.65 -3.21 -3.09
CA GLU A 134 7.65 -3.29 -4.15
C GLU A 134 7.16 -1.90 -4.60
N PRO A 135 7.99 -1.11 -5.30
CA PRO A 135 7.65 0.26 -5.68
C PRO A 135 6.45 0.33 -6.65
N ALA A 136 6.19 -0.71 -7.43
CA ALA A 136 5.01 -0.76 -8.29
C ALA A 136 3.71 -0.58 -7.50
N LYS A 137 3.60 -1.20 -6.33
CA LYS A 137 2.42 -1.06 -5.44
C LYS A 137 2.29 0.35 -4.88
N ALA A 138 3.41 0.99 -4.57
CA ALA A 138 3.41 2.37 -4.08
C ALA A 138 2.96 3.36 -5.16
N TYR A 139 3.44 3.21 -6.40
CA TYR A 139 2.96 4.02 -7.54
C TYR A 139 1.49 3.79 -7.83
N TYR A 140 1.02 2.54 -7.84
CA TYR A 140 -0.39 2.22 -8.03
C TYR A 140 -1.28 2.90 -6.98
N ASN A 141 -0.93 2.77 -5.70
CA ASN A 141 -1.68 3.43 -4.63
C ASN A 141 -1.63 4.96 -4.75
N ARG A 142 -0.49 5.53 -5.20
CA ARG A 142 -0.37 6.98 -5.39
C ARG A 142 -1.22 7.46 -6.56
N ALA A 143 -1.35 6.66 -7.61
CA ALA A 143 -2.29 6.94 -8.69
C ALA A 143 -3.74 6.99 -8.18
N LEU A 144 -4.15 6.06 -7.32
CA LEU A 144 -5.47 6.09 -6.67
C LEU A 144 -5.67 7.36 -5.83
N ALA A 145 -4.63 7.80 -5.12
CA ALA A 145 -4.69 9.06 -4.35
C ALA A 145 -4.84 10.28 -5.27
N PHE A 146 -4.12 10.33 -6.39
CA PHE A 146 -4.25 11.38 -7.38
C PHE A 146 -5.64 11.39 -8.04
N GLU A 147 -6.21 10.24 -8.39
CA GLU A 147 -7.59 10.17 -8.87
C GLU A 147 -8.58 10.72 -7.84
N GLY A 148 -8.44 10.36 -6.57
CA GLY A 148 -9.27 10.85 -5.48
C GLY A 148 -9.15 12.36 -5.23
N LEU A 149 -8.06 12.98 -5.72
CA LEU A 149 -7.81 14.43 -5.70
C LEU A 149 -8.11 15.11 -7.05
N ASP A 150 -8.68 14.37 -8.01
CA ASP A 150 -8.98 14.84 -9.38
C ASP A 150 -7.74 15.23 -10.21
N ASP A 151 -6.55 14.79 -9.80
CA ASP A 151 -5.32 14.93 -10.60
C ASP A 151 -5.14 13.72 -11.54
N ILE A 152 -6.01 13.69 -12.53
CA ILE A 152 -6.12 12.59 -13.52
C ILE A 152 -4.81 12.39 -14.29
N LYS A 153 -4.09 13.49 -14.54
CA LYS A 153 -2.82 13.43 -15.28
C LYS A 153 -1.72 12.70 -14.48
N SER A 154 -1.56 13.06 -13.22
CA SER A 154 -0.58 12.41 -12.34
C SER A 154 -0.94 10.93 -12.10
N ALA A 155 -2.22 10.63 -11.92
CA ALA A 155 -2.72 9.27 -11.80
C ALA A 155 -2.32 8.41 -13.00
N TYR A 156 -2.54 8.89 -14.23
CA TYR A 156 -2.17 8.19 -15.45
C TYR A 156 -0.69 7.82 -15.50
N PHE A 157 0.21 8.77 -15.19
CA PHE A 157 1.65 8.49 -15.21
C PHE A 157 2.09 7.52 -14.11
N ASP A 158 1.47 7.58 -12.95
CA ASP A 158 1.77 6.64 -11.87
C ASP A 158 1.26 5.22 -12.16
N TYR A 159 0.10 5.06 -12.79
CA TYR A 159 -0.33 3.74 -13.28
C TYR A 159 0.61 3.20 -14.37
N GLN A 160 1.06 4.06 -15.30
CA GLN A 160 2.07 3.65 -16.27
C GLN A 160 3.36 3.20 -15.59
N LYS A 161 3.82 3.94 -14.57
CA LYS A 161 5.02 3.59 -13.81
C LYS A 161 4.84 2.28 -13.05
N ALA A 162 3.69 2.04 -12.47
CA ALA A 162 3.38 0.77 -11.80
C ALA A 162 3.43 -0.40 -12.79
N LEU A 163 2.86 -0.24 -14.00
CA LEU A 163 2.89 -1.26 -15.05
C LEU A 163 4.29 -1.47 -15.63
N GLU A 164 5.09 -0.42 -15.78
CA GLU A 164 6.51 -0.51 -16.20
C GLU A 164 7.32 -1.35 -15.21
N LEU A 165 7.12 -1.15 -13.92
CA LEU A 165 7.82 -1.87 -12.85
C LEU A 165 7.31 -3.31 -12.65
N SER A 166 6.08 -3.59 -13.01
CA SER A 166 5.44 -4.91 -12.92
C SER A 166 4.56 -5.17 -14.15
N PRO A 167 5.14 -5.58 -15.29
CA PRO A 167 4.41 -5.70 -16.56
C PRO A 167 3.28 -6.73 -16.55
N ASP A 168 3.39 -7.77 -15.72
CA ASP A 168 2.40 -8.85 -15.60
C ASP A 168 1.26 -8.51 -14.63
N TRP A 169 1.34 -7.39 -13.93
CA TRP A 169 0.30 -6.99 -12.98
C TRP A 169 -0.91 -6.40 -13.71
N SER A 170 -2.04 -7.12 -13.64
CA SER A 170 -3.25 -6.76 -14.38
C SER A 170 -3.93 -5.47 -13.88
N ALA A 171 -3.82 -5.13 -12.58
CA ALA A 171 -4.53 -4.00 -12.01
C ALA A 171 -4.17 -2.65 -12.65
N PRO A 172 -2.88 -2.23 -12.76
CA PRO A 172 -2.54 -0.98 -13.45
C PRO A 172 -2.98 -0.97 -14.92
N LYS A 173 -2.95 -2.14 -15.59
CA LYS A 173 -3.39 -2.26 -16.98
C LYS A 173 -4.88 -2.02 -17.13
N GLN A 174 -5.69 -2.54 -16.20
CA GLN A 174 -7.14 -2.33 -16.19
C GLN A 174 -7.49 -0.86 -15.94
N GLU A 175 -6.77 -0.22 -14.98
CA GLU A 175 -6.97 1.20 -14.71
C GLU A 175 -6.61 2.05 -15.92
N LEU A 176 -5.46 1.82 -16.55
CA LEU A 176 -5.02 2.56 -17.74
C LEU A 176 -6.01 2.46 -18.92
N ALA A 177 -6.75 1.37 -19.04
CA ALA A 177 -7.77 1.21 -20.09
C ALA A 177 -8.93 2.23 -19.99
N ARG A 178 -9.12 2.85 -18.84
CA ARG A 178 -10.16 3.90 -18.62
C ARG A 178 -9.72 5.28 -19.11
N PHE A 179 -8.42 5.48 -19.36
CA PHE A 179 -7.88 6.79 -19.73
C PHE A 179 -7.91 7.00 -21.23
N HIS A 180 -8.40 8.16 -21.64
CA HIS A 180 -8.32 8.63 -23.02
C HIS A 180 -7.22 9.68 -23.13
N VAL A 181 -6.28 9.47 -24.04
CA VAL A 181 -5.08 10.33 -24.19
C VAL A 181 -5.10 10.98 -25.56
N GLU A 182 -5.31 12.29 -25.59
CA GLU A 182 -5.21 13.08 -26.81
C GLU A 182 -3.91 13.88 -26.85
N ARG A 183 -3.20 13.80 -27.97
CA ARG A 183 -2.08 14.69 -28.27
C ARG A 183 -2.62 15.86 -29.10
N LYS A 184 -2.58 17.07 -28.56
CA LYS A 184 -2.79 18.26 -29.37
C LYS A 184 -1.47 18.69 -29.97
N ASP A 185 -1.44 18.74 -31.30
CA ASP A 185 -0.33 19.26 -32.10
C ASP A 185 -0.11 20.75 -31.86
#